data_1d36dc8c69a73559ab2951af2d629d9e
#
_entry.id   1d36dc8c69a73559ab2951af2d629d9e
#
_cell.length_a   1.000
_cell.length_b   1.000
_cell.length_c   1.000
_cell.angle_alpha   90.00
_cell.angle_beta   90.00
_cell.angle_gamma   90.00
#
_symmetry.space_group_name_H-M   'P 1'
#
loop_
_entity.id
_entity.type
_entity.pdbx_description
1 polymer ?
#
loop_
_entity_poly.entity_id
_entity_poly.type
_entity_poly.pdbx_seq_one_letter_code
_entity_poly.pdbx_strand_id
1 'polypeptide(L)'
;WLWCFFLSLMLISSWNVNSVRARIENIKSYLLKYKPDVLMMQEIKTEDVNFPYDDFSSMDYESHVFGQKSYNGVAIISKKKLKNIRTDLIKDKLKQSRIISAELEYKKKNVQLINIYTPNGNPVDTEKYDYKKKWLNDLIKQLKNLIKKNQNIILAGDFNIIPAAEDVYNPKSFEDDALFRLEIRKKLREMVNLGLNDVYRHFNETKEGYTFWDYMRGAWQKNNGMRIDHFLVSNSLIDQIKSININKDPRGREKPSDHTPIEITLI
;
A
#
# COMPACT_ATOMS: atom_id res chain seq x y z
N TRP A 1 7.71 -11.50 41.29
CA TRP A 1 7.27 -10.38 40.46
C TRP A 1 7.40 -10.80 39.00
N LEU A 2 6.31 -11.35 38.40
CA LEU A 2 6.22 -11.57 36.98
C LEU A 2 6.03 -10.20 36.29
N TRP A 3 7.05 -9.70 35.64
CA TRP A 3 6.92 -8.62 34.67
C TRP A 3 6.24 -9.23 33.43
N CYS A 4 4.94 -9.06 33.33
CA CYS A 4 4.26 -9.23 32.05
C CYS A 4 4.81 -8.15 31.10
N PHE A 5 5.77 -8.49 30.26
CA PHE A 5 6.08 -7.70 29.08
C PHE A 5 4.84 -7.72 28.19
N PHE A 6 3.98 -6.73 28.31
CA PHE A 6 3.00 -6.44 27.26
C PHE A 6 3.81 -6.14 26.00
N LEU A 7 3.94 -7.13 25.14
CA LEU A 7 4.44 -6.93 23.80
C LEU A 7 3.49 -5.92 23.14
N SER A 8 3.93 -4.67 23.02
CA SER A 8 3.16 -3.62 22.37
C SER A 8 3.07 -3.98 20.89
N LEU A 9 1.93 -4.54 20.49
CA LEU A 9 1.65 -4.80 19.07
C LEU A 9 1.55 -3.48 18.33
N MET A 10 2.09 -3.44 17.12
CA MET A 10 1.99 -2.30 16.22
C MET A 10 1.18 -2.68 14.99
N LEU A 11 0.11 -1.94 14.73
CA LEU A 11 -0.74 -2.13 13.56
C LEU A 11 -0.38 -1.12 12.47
N ILE A 12 0.04 -1.60 11.30
CA ILE A 12 0.32 -0.79 10.12
C ILE A 12 -0.66 -1.18 9.03
N SER A 13 -1.35 -0.19 8.48
CA SER A 13 -2.35 -0.37 7.43
C SER A 13 -1.96 0.33 6.14
N SER A 14 -2.40 -0.20 5.01
CA SER A 14 -2.32 0.44 3.70
C SER A 14 -3.70 0.41 3.03
N TRP A 15 -4.12 1.54 2.46
CA TRP A 15 -5.44 1.67 1.84
C TRP A 15 -5.44 2.69 0.70
N ASN A 16 -5.76 2.25 -0.52
CA ASN A 16 -6.15 3.17 -1.57
C ASN A 16 -7.55 3.70 -1.25
N VAL A 17 -7.64 4.97 -0.87
CA VAL A 17 -8.88 5.59 -0.38
C VAL A 17 -9.74 6.17 -1.49
N ASN A 18 -9.24 6.21 -2.72
CA ASN A 18 -9.95 6.75 -3.89
C ASN A 18 -10.63 8.11 -3.60
N SER A 19 -9.83 9.10 -3.21
CA SER A 19 -10.17 10.44 -2.70
C SER A 19 -10.40 10.50 -1.18
N VAL A 20 -9.44 11.09 -0.48
CA VAL A 20 -9.49 11.27 0.98
C VAL A 20 -10.69 12.09 1.42
N ARG A 21 -11.04 13.15 0.68
CA ARG A 21 -12.19 14.02 1.01
C ARG A 21 -13.53 13.32 0.78
N ALA A 22 -13.65 12.56 -0.30
CA ALA A 22 -14.89 11.85 -0.60
C ALA A 22 -15.16 10.68 0.36
N ARG A 23 -14.12 10.13 0.98
CA ARG A 23 -14.17 8.97 1.89
C ARG A 23 -13.79 9.32 3.33
N ILE A 24 -13.76 10.61 3.69
CA ILE A 24 -13.29 11.05 5.00
C ILE A 24 -14.04 10.36 6.15
N GLU A 25 -15.35 10.21 6.06
CA GLU A 25 -16.15 9.56 7.11
C GLU A 25 -15.84 8.05 7.21
N ASN A 26 -15.63 7.38 6.08
CA ASN A 26 -15.19 5.98 6.08
C ASN A 26 -13.81 5.81 6.69
N ILE A 27 -12.88 6.73 6.39
CA ILE A 27 -11.52 6.72 6.94
C ILE A 27 -11.57 6.97 8.46
N LYS A 28 -12.28 7.99 8.91
CA LYS A 28 -12.46 8.30 10.34
C LYS A 28 -13.06 7.12 11.09
N SER A 29 -14.10 6.53 10.56
CA SER A 29 -14.75 5.35 11.15
C SER A 29 -13.79 4.14 11.24
N TYR A 30 -12.96 3.95 10.21
CA TYR A 30 -11.91 2.93 10.21
C TYR A 30 -10.87 3.22 11.31
N LEU A 31 -10.36 4.43 11.40
CA LEU A 31 -9.38 4.85 12.40
C LEU A 31 -9.90 4.70 13.83
N LEU A 32 -11.16 5.05 14.09
CA LEU A 32 -11.80 4.91 15.40
C LEU A 32 -11.97 3.45 15.81
N LYS A 33 -12.34 2.58 14.87
CA LYS A 33 -12.63 1.17 15.14
C LYS A 33 -11.36 0.32 15.26
N TYR A 34 -10.43 0.48 14.34
CA TYR A 34 -9.25 -0.41 14.22
C TYR A 34 -7.97 0.19 14.81
N LYS A 35 -7.90 1.52 14.95
CA LYS A 35 -6.83 2.27 15.61
C LYS A 35 -5.42 1.91 15.14
N PRO A 36 -5.14 1.87 13.82
CA PRO A 36 -3.79 1.59 13.35
C PRO A 36 -2.80 2.61 13.92
N ASP A 37 -1.58 2.18 14.18
CA ASP A 37 -0.48 3.09 14.55
C ASP A 37 -0.02 3.92 13.36
N VAL A 38 -0.08 3.33 12.16
CA VAL A 38 0.27 3.96 10.88
C VAL A 38 -0.76 3.57 9.82
N LEU A 39 -1.23 4.53 9.04
CA LEU A 39 -2.02 4.29 7.82
C LEU A 39 -1.34 4.94 6.62
N MET A 40 -1.02 4.15 5.62
CA MET A 40 -0.48 4.56 4.32
C MET A 40 -1.64 4.67 3.34
N MET A 41 -1.89 5.86 2.79
CA MET A 41 -3.00 6.10 1.87
C MET A 41 -2.50 6.34 0.45
N GLN A 42 -3.24 5.84 -0.53
CA GLN A 42 -3.03 6.09 -1.96
C GLN A 42 -4.28 6.72 -2.55
N GLU A 43 -4.13 7.36 -3.71
CA GLU A 43 -5.18 8.12 -4.40
C GLU A 43 -5.91 9.10 -3.49
N ILE A 44 -5.17 9.90 -2.73
CA ILE A 44 -5.78 10.94 -1.89
C ILE A 44 -6.49 12.03 -2.72
N LYS A 45 -6.09 12.21 -3.99
CA LYS A 45 -6.72 13.09 -5.02
C LYS A 45 -6.94 14.53 -4.54
N THR A 46 -6.00 15.05 -3.77
CA THR A 46 -6.01 16.42 -3.27
C THR A 46 -4.60 16.97 -3.18
N GLU A 47 -4.46 18.27 -3.31
CA GLU A 47 -3.20 18.98 -3.05
C GLU A 47 -2.92 19.05 -1.55
N ASP A 48 -1.66 19.24 -1.16
CA ASP A 48 -1.25 19.26 0.24
C ASP A 48 -2.05 20.31 1.04
N VAL A 49 -2.24 21.51 0.49
CA VAL A 49 -2.96 22.60 1.15
C VAL A 49 -4.44 22.30 1.43
N ASN A 50 -5.03 21.35 0.69
CA ASN A 50 -6.45 20.96 0.79
C ASN A 50 -6.64 19.62 1.47
N PHE A 51 -5.57 19.04 2.01
CA PHE A 51 -5.66 17.78 2.76
C PHE A 51 -6.34 18.03 4.12
N PRO A 52 -7.21 17.11 4.60
CA PRO A 52 -7.99 17.32 5.83
C PRO A 52 -7.13 17.06 7.09
N TYR A 53 -6.12 17.87 7.34
CA TYR A 53 -5.20 17.71 8.48
C TYR A 53 -5.91 17.71 9.82
N ASP A 54 -6.91 18.59 10.02
CA ASP A 54 -7.63 18.75 11.28
C ASP A 54 -8.43 17.49 11.64
N ASP A 55 -9.00 16.81 10.64
CA ASP A 55 -9.72 15.55 10.85
C ASP A 55 -8.80 14.47 11.44
N PHE A 56 -7.54 14.40 11.00
CA PHE A 56 -6.58 13.41 11.48
C PHE A 56 -5.88 13.82 12.76
N SER A 57 -5.52 15.08 12.91
CA SER A 57 -4.88 15.60 14.13
C SER A 57 -5.80 15.52 15.34
N SER A 58 -7.12 15.70 15.15
CA SER A 58 -8.11 15.51 16.22
C SER A 58 -8.21 14.07 16.75
N MET A 59 -7.62 13.12 16.02
CA MET A 59 -7.56 11.69 16.36
C MET A 59 -6.13 11.23 16.71
N ASP A 60 -5.24 12.17 17.04
CA ASP A 60 -3.83 11.94 17.39
C ASP A 60 -2.97 11.39 16.26
N TYR A 61 -3.31 11.67 14.99
CA TYR A 61 -2.47 11.31 13.85
C TYR A 61 -1.74 12.54 13.29
N GLU A 62 -0.42 12.44 13.19
CA GLU A 62 0.40 13.35 12.38
C GLU A 62 0.33 12.92 10.92
N SER A 63 0.15 13.89 10.01
CA SER A 63 -0.03 13.64 8.58
C SER A 63 1.17 14.12 7.76
N HIS A 64 1.71 13.24 6.92
CA HIS A 64 2.75 13.54 5.94
C HIS A 64 2.18 13.27 4.55
N VAL A 65 2.12 14.31 3.72
CA VAL A 65 1.35 14.32 2.48
C VAL A 65 2.24 14.64 1.29
N PHE A 66 2.01 13.97 0.19
CA PHE A 66 2.51 14.31 -1.12
C PHE A 66 1.33 14.27 -2.09
N GLY A 67 0.62 15.39 -2.15
CA GLY A 67 -0.64 15.52 -2.85
C GLY A 67 -0.48 15.90 -4.32
N GLN A 68 -1.57 15.72 -5.04
CA GLN A 68 -1.72 16.16 -6.43
C GLN A 68 -3.19 16.45 -6.69
N LYS A 69 -3.45 17.54 -7.42
CA LYS A 69 -4.82 17.95 -7.78
C LYS A 69 -5.50 16.89 -8.62
N SER A 70 -6.69 16.49 -8.22
CA SER A 70 -7.63 15.60 -8.94
C SER A 70 -7.18 14.15 -9.15
N TYR A 71 -5.89 13.85 -9.18
CA TYR A 71 -5.33 12.52 -9.46
C TYR A 71 -4.24 12.17 -8.46
N ASN A 72 -3.89 10.88 -8.38
CA ASN A 72 -2.75 10.40 -7.60
C ASN A 72 -2.76 10.92 -6.14
N GLY A 73 -1.58 11.20 -5.62
CA GLY A 73 -1.38 11.64 -4.25
C GLY A 73 -1.28 10.47 -3.28
N VAL A 74 -0.29 10.54 -2.42
CA VAL A 74 -0.03 9.56 -1.36
C VAL A 74 0.16 10.27 -0.03
N ALA A 75 -0.21 9.62 1.07
CA ALA A 75 0.00 10.15 2.40
C ALA A 75 0.33 9.05 3.40
N ILE A 76 1.05 9.40 4.46
CA ILE A 76 1.25 8.55 5.64
C ILE A 76 0.72 9.33 6.83
N ILE A 77 -0.26 8.79 7.53
CA ILE A 77 -0.69 9.31 8.82
C ILE A 77 -0.25 8.36 9.93
N SER A 78 0.19 8.90 11.05
CA SER A 78 0.82 8.10 12.10
C SER A 78 0.59 8.68 13.50
N LYS A 79 0.33 7.78 14.46
CA LYS A 79 0.41 8.07 15.91
C LYS A 79 1.83 8.02 16.44
N LYS A 80 2.74 7.44 15.66
CA LYS A 80 4.15 7.34 15.99
C LYS A 80 4.91 8.47 15.30
N LYS A 81 5.90 9.02 15.97
CA LYS A 81 6.77 10.03 15.35
C LYS A 81 7.53 9.41 14.17
N LEU A 82 7.36 10.01 13.00
CA LEU A 82 8.12 9.64 11.80
C LEU A 82 9.25 10.65 11.57
N LYS A 83 10.33 10.20 10.93
CA LYS A 83 11.52 10.99 10.61
C LYS A 83 11.86 10.84 9.13
N ASN A 84 12.71 11.71 8.61
CA ASN A 84 13.29 11.61 7.27
C ASN A 84 12.24 11.37 6.16
N ILE A 85 11.18 12.19 6.19
CA ILE A 85 10.11 12.13 5.19
C ILE A 85 10.67 12.50 3.83
N ARG A 86 10.44 11.66 2.80
CA ARG A 86 10.93 11.89 1.45
C ARG A 86 9.88 11.57 0.41
N THR A 87 9.80 12.39 -0.62
CA THR A 87 8.92 12.23 -1.78
C THR A 87 9.71 12.07 -3.09
N ASP A 88 11.04 12.07 -3.00
CA ASP A 88 11.99 12.05 -4.11
C ASP A 88 12.73 10.72 -4.28
N LEU A 89 12.22 9.63 -3.69
CA LEU A 89 12.85 8.32 -3.77
C LEU A 89 12.96 7.83 -5.23
N ILE A 90 11.99 8.20 -6.06
CA ILE A 90 12.01 8.03 -7.52
C ILE A 90 11.97 9.41 -8.16
N LYS A 91 12.89 9.67 -9.11
CA LYS A 91 12.84 10.88 -9.95
C LYS A 91 11.84 10.67 -11.09
N ASP A 92 10.58 10.98 -10.83
CA ASP A 92 9.54 10.86 -11.84
C ASP A 92 9.55 12.04 -12.81
N LYS A 93 9.73 11.75 -14.11
CA LYS A 93 9.72 12.78 -15.17
C LYS A 93 8.37 13.48 -15.30
N LEU A 94 7.28 12.78 -15.02
CA LEU A 94 5.92 13.34 -15.07
C LEU A 94 5.53 14.07 -13.78
N LYS A 95 6.43 14.07 -12.76
CA LYS A 95 6.23 14.72 -11.46
C LYS A 95 4.92 14.31 -10.78
N GLN A 96 4.52 13.05 -10.92
CA GLN A 96 3.32 12.52 -10.28
C GLN A 96 3.59 12.14 -8.84
N SER A 97 2.65 12.46 -7.95
CA SER A 97 2.74 12.19 -6.52
C SER A 97 2.33 10.73 -6.23
N ARG A 98 3.31 9.81 -6.37
CA ARG A 98 3.08 8.36 -6.33
C ARG A 98 3.88 7.61 -5.27
N ILE A 99 4.81 8.28 -4.60
CA ILE A 99 5.67 7.65 -3.60
C ILE A 99 6.00 8.62 -2.48
N ILE A 100 5.84 8.17 -1.25
CA ILE A 100 6.30 8.86 -0.05
C ILE A 100 6.94 7.84 0.88
N SER A 101 8.04 8.21 1.48
CA SER A 101 8.73 7.36 2.45
C SER A 101 9.02 8.09 3.74
N ALA A 102 9.13 7.35 4.83
CA ALA A 102 9.43 7.85 6.16
C ALA A 102 10.22 6.82 6.95
N GLU A 103 10.94 7.24 7.95
CA GLU A 103 11.58 6.36 8.91
C GLU A 103 10.74 6.26 10.19
N LEU A 104 10.44 5.04 10.60
CA LEU A 104 9.78 4.67 11.84
C LEU A 104 10.78 3.98 12.76
N GLU A 105 10.88 4.44 14.01
CA GLU A 105 11.62 3.70 15.02
C GLU A 105 10.77 2.57 15.59
N TYR A 106 11.27 1.34 15.44
CA TYR A 106 10.62 0.13 15.96
C TYR A 106 11.66 -0.75 16.69
N LYS A 107 11.44 -1.02 17.97
CA LYS A 107 12.37 -1.81 18.83
C LYS A 107 13.83 -1.32 18.71
N LYS A 108 14.04 -0.01 18.76
CA LYS A 108 15.36 0.65 18.61
C LYS A 108 16.03 0.42 17.23
N LYS A 109 15.29 -0.03 16.23
CA LYS A 109 15.74 -0.14 14.84
C LYS A 109 14.98 0.86 13.99
N ASN A 110 15.64 1.44 13.00
CA ASN A 110 14.96 2.24 11.98
C ASN A 110 14.34 1.30 10.94
N VAL A 111 13.07 1.52 10.67
CA VAL A 111 12.30 0.84 9.62
C VAL A 111 11.91 1.87 8.57
N GLN A 112 12.31 1.64 7.34
CA GLN A 112 11.93 2.47 6.20
C GLN A 112 10.52 2.08 5.75
N LEU A 113 9.55 2.94 6.02
CA LEU A 113 8.20 2.84 5.45
C LEU A 113 8.22 3.43 4.05
N ILE A 114 7.70 2.73 3.06
CA ILE A 114 7.59 3.21 1.69
C ILE A 114 6.16 2.96 1.22
N ASN A 115 5.43 4.06 1.00
CA ASN A 115 4.07 4.04 0.50
C ASN A 115 4.06 4.36 -0.99
N ILE A 116 3.48 3.47 -1.80
CA ILE A 116 3.46 3.61 -3.26
C ILE A 116 2.05 3.54 -3.84
N TYR A 117 1.86 4.30 -4.92
CA TYR A 117 0.77 4.18 -5.85
C TYR A 117 1.32 3.98 -7.26
N THR A 118 1.49 2.72 -7.66
CA THR A 118 2.06 2.36 -8.96
C THR A 118 1.13 2.79 -10.10
N PRO A 119 1.65 3.31 -11.22
CA PRO A 119 0.82 3.60 -12.40
C PRO A 119 -0.01 2.40 -12.83
N ASN A 120 -1.29 2.61 -13.17
CA ASN A 120 -2.18 1.56 -13.67
C ASN A 120 -1.64 0.94 -14.97
N GLY A 121 -1.26 1.77 -15.93
CA GLY A 121 -0.59 1.35 -17.16
C GLY A 121 -1.51 0.93 -18.31
N ASN A 122 -2.83 0.87 -18.09
CA ASN A 122 -3.76 0.53 -19.17
C ASN A 122 -4.04 1.73 -20.11
N PRO A 123 -4.30 1.51 -21.39
CA PRO A 123 -4.15 0.23 -22.11
C PRO A 123 -2.69 -0.18 -22.31
N VAL A 124 -2.45 -1.48 -22.47
CA VAL A 124 -1.13 -1.99 -22.90
C VAL A 124 -0.72 -1.42 -24.27
N ASP A 125 0.56 -1.48 -24.59
CA ASP A 125 1.14 -0.98 -25.86
C ASP A 125 0.92 0.54 -26.08
N THR A 126 0.87 1.30 -24.97
CA THR A 126 0.77 2.76 -24.97
C THR A 126 1.86 3.39 -24.10
N GLU A 127 2.05 4.72 -24.21
CA GLU A 127 2.95 5.49 -23.35
C GLU A 127 2.64 5.32 -21.86
N LYS A 128 1.37 5.06 -21.48
CA LYS A 128 0.98 4.78 -20.10
C LYS A 128 1.59 3.48 -19.59
N TYR A 129 1.63 2.46 -20.47
CA TYR A 129 2.23 1.18 -20.14
C TYR A 129 3.75 1.27 -20.04
N ASP A 130 4.39 1.99 -20.97
CA ASP A 130 5.83 2.26 -20.92
C ASP A 130 6.22 3.05 -19.68
N TYR A 131 5.42 4.04 -19.32
CA TYR A 131 5.59 4.78 -18.06
C TYR A 131 5.54 3.86 -16.84
N LYS A 132 4.55 2.97 -16.74
CA LYS A 132 4.46 1.96 -15.67
C LYS A 132 5.71 1.10 -15.58
N LYS A 133 6.18 0.55 -16.72
CA LYS A 133 7.38 -0.30 -16.77
C LYS A 133 8.61 0.46 -16.27
N LYS A 134 8.77 1.69 -16.76
CA LYS A 134 9.89 2.55 -16.33
C LYS A 134 9.82 2.87 -14.84
N TRP A 135 8.67 3.25 -14.34
CA TRP A 135 8.45 3.59 -12.94
C TRP A 135 8.78 2.41 -12.02
N LEU A 136 8.35 1.19 -12.38
CA LEU A 136 8.68 -0.03 -11.64
C LEU A 136 10.19 -0.35 -11.68
N ASN A 137 10.85 -0.12 -12.81
CA ASN A 137 12.31 -0.31 -12.90
C ASN A 137 13.06 0.67 -11.98
N ASP A 138 12.62 1.93 -11.94
CA ASP A 138 13.22 2.94 -11.07
C ASP A 138 12.99 2.59 -9.58
N LEU A 139 11.79 2.10 -9.21
CA LEU A 139 11.50 1.59 -7.87
C LEU A 139 12.44 0.43 -7.49
N ILE A 140 12.55 -0.58 -8.34
CA ILE A 140 13.41 -1.76 -8.11
C ILE A 140 14.87 -1.33 -7.91
N LYS A 141 15.34 -0.37 -8.71
CA LYS A 141 16.70 0.19 -8.56
C LYS A 141 16.91 0.81 -7.18
N GLN A 142 15.93 1.57 -6.68
CA GLN A 142 16.01 2.17 -5.34
C GLN A 142 15.97 1.09 -4.24
N LEU A 143 15.09 0.10 -4.37
CA LEU A 143 15.01 -1.02 -3.42
C LEU A 143 16.33 -1.78 -3.34
N LYS A 144 17.00 -2.05 -4.47
CA LYS A 144 18.34 -2.64 -4.49
C LYS A 144 19.35 -1.83 -3.66
N ASN A 145 19.32 -0.51 -3.77
CA ASN A 145 20.22 0.37 -3.02
C ASN A 145 19.91 0.37 -1.51
N LEU A 146 18.63 0.36 -1.13
CA LEU A 146 18.20 0.33 0.27
C LEU A 146 18.56 -1.01 0.92
N ILE A 147 18.30 -2.11 0.24
CA ILE A 147 18.59 -3.47 0.74
C ILE A 147 20.10 -3.67 0.91
N LYS A 148 20.92 -3.18 -0.03
CA LYS A 148 22.40 -3.22 0.09
C LYS A 148 22.92 -2.48 1.33
N LYS A 149 22.18 -1.48 1.82
CA LYS A 149 22.48 -0.73 3.05
C LYS A 149 21.94 -1.42 4.30
N ASN A 150 21.46 -2.66 4.19
CA ASN A 150 20.85 -3.43 5.28
C ASN A 150 19.69 -2.69 5.97
N GLN A 151 18.91 -1.94 5.22
CA GLN A 151 17.75 -1.25 5.78
C GLN A 151 16.58 -2.22 6.00
N ASN A 152 15.89 -2.05 7.12
CA ASN A 152 14.62 -2.71 7.37
C ASN A 152 13.55 -1.99 6.57
N ILE A 153 12.84 -2.69 5.69
CA ILE A 153 11.89 -2.08 4.74
C ILE A 153 10.51 -2.67 4.95
N ILE A 154 9.51 -1.78 5.01
CA ILE A 154 8.10 -2.08 4.80
C ILE A 154 7.65 -1.27 3.59
N LEU A 155 7.49 -1.94 2.46
CA LEU A 155 6.96 -1.39 1.23
C LEU A 155 5.50 -1.79 1.11
N ALA A 156 4.59 -0.83 1.06
CA ALA A 156 3.16 -1.10 0.95
C ALA A 156 2.46 -0.12 0.01
N GLY A 157 1.28 -0.47 -0.43
CA GLY A 157 0.45 0.38 -1.26
C GLY A 157 -0.32 -0.36 -2.34
N ASP A 158 -0.84 0.41 -3.26
CA ASP A 158 -1.44 -0.09 -4.49
C ASP A 158 -0.36 -0.27 -5.55
N PHE A 159 -0.02 -1.52 -5.77
CA PHE A 159 0.99 -1.90 -6.76
C PHE A 159 0.45 -1.93 -8.18
N ASN A 160 -0.87 -1.96 -8.35
CA ASN A 160 -1.50 -2.21 -9.65
C ASN A 160 -0.87 -3.43 -10.36
N ILE A 161 -0.55 -4.48 -9.60
CA ILE A 161 0.00 -5.75 -10.08
C ILE A 161 -0.79 -6.90 -9.48
N ILE A 162 -1.34 -7.75 -10.33
CA ILE A 162 -1.93 -9.04 -9.98
C ILE A 162 -0.80 -10.07 -10.03
N PRO A 163 -0.37 -10.67 -8.89
CA PRO A 163 0.82 -11.50 -8.86
C PRO A 163 0.70 -12.82 -9.62
N ALA A 164 -0.46 -13.49 -9.50
CA ALA A 164 -0.69 -14.81 -10.04
C ALA A 164 -2.17 -15.00 -10.43
N ALA A 165 -2.48 -16.14 -11.06
CA ALA A 165 -3.83 -16.43 -11.54
C ALA A 165 -4.87 -16.53 -10.40
N GLU A 166 -4.47 -17.03 -9.25
CA GLU A 166 -5.30 -17.11 -8.03
C GLU A 166 -5.58 -15.73 -7.38
N ASP A 167 -4.91 -14.68 -7.83
CA ASP A 167 -5.06 -13.33 -7.32
C ASP A 167 -6.09 -12.49 -8.08
N VAL A 168 -6.83 -13.10 -9.00
CA VAL A 168 -7.90 -12.47 -9.77
C VAL A 168 -9.04 -13.45 -10.07
N TYR A 169 -10.27 -12.96 -10.04
CA TYR A 169 -11.48 -13.79 -10.20
C TYR A 169 -11.60 -14.50 -11.57
N ASN A 170 -11.02 -13.95 -12.64
CA ASN A 170 -11.04 -14.52 -13.99
C ASN A 170 -9.74 -14.21 -14.72
N PRO A 171 -8.69 -15.02 -14.55
CA PRO A 171 -7.36 -14.74 -15.13
C PRO A 171 -7.38 -14.56 -16.65
N LYS A 172 -8.23 -15.30 -17.38
CA LYS A 172 -8.31 -15.22 -18.85
C LYS A 172 -8.74 -13.84 -19.34
N SER A 173 -9.61 -13.17 -18.60
CA SER A 173 -10.08 -11.83 -18.99
C SER A 173 -9.05 -10.73 -18.75
N PHE A 174 -7.94 -11.04 -18.04
CA PHE A 174 -6.87 -10.10 -17.70
C PHE A 174 -5.55 -10.38 -18.43
N GLU A 175 -5.49 -11.35 -19.36
CA GLU A 175 -4.24 -11.70 -20.06
C GLU A 175 -3.59 -10.52 -20.75
N ASP A 176 -4.41 -9.61 -21.32
CA ASP A 176 -3.96 -8.38 -21.99
C ASP A 176 -4.08 -7.12 -21.10
N ASP A 177 -4.34 -7.29 -19.81
CA ASP A 177 -4.41 -6.17 -18.87
C ASP A 177 -3.02 -5.80 -18.33
N ALA A 178 -2.74 -4.51 -18.23
CA ALA A 178 -1.48 -3.97 -17.71
C ALA A 178 -1.16 -4.40 -16.27
N LEU A 179 -2.16 -4.86 -15.50
CA LEU A 179 -1.98 -5.35 -14.13
C LEU A 179 -1.51 -6.82 -14.13
N PHE A 180 -1.77 -7.58 -15.20
CA PHE A 180 -1.56 -9.04 -15.23
C PHE A 180 -0.53 -9.51 -16.26
N ARG A 181 -0.06 -8.64 -17.17
CA ARG A 181 0.99 -8.98 -18.15
C ARG A 181 2.20 -9.62 -17.45
N LEU A 182 2.74 -10.68 -18.06
CA LEU A 182 3.84 -11.45 -17.49
C LEU A 182 5.05 -10.58 -17.09
N GLU A 183 5.40 -9.61 -17.95
CA GLU A 183 6.52 -8.70 -17.67
C GLU A 183 6.28 -7.82 -16.43
N ILE A 184 5.04 -7.46 -16.14
CA ILE A 184 4.67 -6.71 -14.92
C ILE A 184 4.71 -7.61 -13.69
N ARG A 185 4.16 -8.82 -13.78
CA ARG A 185 4.27 -9.83 -12.70
C ARG A 185 5.71 -10.17 -12.36
N LYS A 186 6.60 -10.24 -13.37
CA LYS A 186 8.03 -10.42 -13.18
C LYS A 186 8.66 -9.30 -12.35
N LYS A 187 8.15 -8.05 -12.43
CA LYS A 187 8.66 -6.94 -11.61
C LYS A 187 8.39 -7.15 -10.13
N LEU A 188 7.20 -7.65 -9.77
CA LEU A 188 6.91 -7.99 -8.38
C LEU A 188 7.82 -9.15 -7.89
N ARG A 189 8.00 -10.19 -8.70
CA ARG A 189 8.94 -11.29 -8.38
C ARG A 189 10.38 -10.80 -8.23
N GLU A 190 10.80 -9.83 -9.06
CA GLU A 190 12.13 -9.21 -8.93
C GLU A 190 12.29 -8.54 -7.57
N MET A 191 11.26 -7.80 -7.10
CA MET A 191 11.27 -7.19 -5.77
C MET A 191 11.39 -8.25 -4.66
N VAL A 192 10.61 -9.33 -4.75
CA VAL A 192 10.70 -10.46 -3.81
C VAL A 192 12.09 -11.10 -3.84
N ASN A 193 12.66 -11.33 -5.01
CA ASN A 193 13.98 -11.93 -5.17
C ASN A 193 15.14 -11.04 -4.66
N LEU A 194 14.89 -9.75 -4.42
CA LEU A 194 15.85 -8.86 -3.75
C LEU A 194 15.95 -9.09 -2.24
N GLY A 195 15.09 -9.93 -1.66
CA GLY A 195 15.02 -10.19 -0.21
C GLY A 195 13.84 -9.50 0.48
N LEU A 196 12.77 -9.24 -0.28
CA LEU A 196 11.48 -8.84 0.26
C LEU A 196 10.52 -10.04 0.27
N ASN A 197 9.57 -10.06 1.21
CA ASN A 197 8.57 -11.10 1.31
C ASN A 197 7.19 -10.51 1.02
N ASP A 198 6.40 -11.14 0.14
CA ASP A 198 4.97 -10.89 0.03
C ASP A 198 4.31 -11.44 1.30
N VAL A 199 3.97 -10.54 2.21
CA VAL A 199 3.45 -10.92 3.54
C VAL A 199 2.17 -11.73 3.42
N TYR A 200 1.29 -11.39 2.46
CA TYR A 200 0.05 -12.15 2.29
C TYR A 200 0.34 -13.61 1.92
N ARG A 201 1.23 -13.84 0.96
CA ARG A 201 1.60 -15.20 0.54
C ARG A 201 2.44 -15.95 1.56
N HIS A 202 3.19 -15.24 2.39
CA HIS A 202 3.92 -15.85 3.50
C HIS A 202 2.96 -16.52 4.51
N PHE A 203 1.80 -15.91 4.80
CA PHE A 203 0.81 -16.45 5.74
C PHE A 203 -0.33 -17.24 5.08
N ASN A 204 -0.55 -17.10 3.77
CA ASN A 204 -1.70 -17.64 3.06
C ASN A 204 -1.28 -18.14 1.67
N GLU A 205 -0.61 -19.28 1.60
CA GLU A 205 -0.02 -19.81 0.34
C GLU A 205 -1.03 -19.91 -0.82
N THR A 206 -2.24 -20.41 -0.55
CA THR A 206 -3.24 -20.71 -1.59
C THR A 206 -4.56 -19.96 -1.43
N LYS A 207 -4.71 -19.19 -0.36
CA LYS A 207 -5.99 -18.52 -0.06
C LYS A 207 -6.19 -17.31 -0.97
N GLU A 208 -7.42 -17.15 -1.47
CA GLU A 208 -7.88 -15.94 -2.15
C GLU A 208 -7.78 -14.72 -1.23
N GLY A 209 -7.27 -13.60 -1.76
CA GLY A 209 -6.99 -12.41 -0.97
C GLY A 209 -7.26 -11.12 -1.71
N TYR A 210 -8.45 -10.97 -2.30
CA TYR A 210 -8.79 -9.77 -3.05
C TYR A 210 -8.81 -8.52 -2.18
N THR A 211 -8.29 -7.43 -2.73
CA THR A 211 -8.18 -6.12 -2.09
C THR A 211 -8.94 -5.04 -2.84
N PHE A 212 -9.32 -5.31 -4.10
CA PHE A 212 -10.03 -4.42 -5.01
C PHE A 212 -11.23 -5.11 -5.66
N TRP A 213 -12.34 -4.36 -5.81
CA TRP A 213 -13.54 -4.74 -6.58
C TRP A 213 -14.07 -3.52 -7.30
N ASP A 214 -14.16 -3.59 -8.64
CA ASP A 214 -14.73 -2.53 -9.45
C ASP A 214 -16.13 -2.13 -8.94
N TYR A 215 -16.51 -0.87 -9.11
CA TYR A 215 -17.87 -0.40 -8.81
C TYR A 215 -18.92 -0.96 -9.78
N MET A 216 -18.47 -1.38 -10.97
CA MET A 216 -19.35 -1.78 -12.06
C MET A 216 -19.78 -3.25 -11.95
N ARG A 217 -20.92 -3.57 -12.60
CA ARG A 217 -21.43 -4.95 -12.81
C ARG A 217 -21.63 -5.78 -11.54
N GLY A 218 -21.76 -5.13 -10.37
CA GLY A 218 -21.92 -5.82 -9.09
C GLY A 218 -20.68 -6.66 -8.70
N ALA A 219 -19.48 -6.18 -9.03
CA ALA A 219 -18.25 -6.92 -8.76
C ALA A 219 -18.07 -7.26 -7.28
N TRP A 220 -18.40 -6.34 -6.38
CA TRP A 220 -18.34 -6.58 -4.94
C TRP A 220 -19.28 -7.72 -4.51
N GLN A 221 -20.55 -7.67 -4.90
CA GLN A 221 -21.56 -8.67 -4.54
C GLN A 221 -21.26 -10.06 -5.10
N LYS A 222 -20.61 -10.12 -6.26
CA LYS A 222 -20.19 -11.37 -6.93
C LYS A 222 -18.82 -11.86 -6.49
N ASN A 223 -18.13 -11.08 -5.64
CA ASN A 223 -16.73 -11.30 -5.27
C ASN A 223 -15.78 -11.37 -6.49
N ASN A 224 -16.08 -10.62 -7.55
CA ASN A 224 -15.23 -10.50 -8.73
C ASN A 224 -14.11 -9.49 -8.44
N GLY A 225 -13.14 -9.90 -7.66
CA GLY A 225 -12.06 -9.04 -7.18
C GLY A 225 -10.68 -9.40 -7.70
N MET A 226 -9.71 -8.62 -7.26
CA MET A 226 -8.29 -8.87 -7.51
C MET A 226 -7.43 -8.39 -6.34
N ARG A 227 -6.28 -9.02 -6.15
CA ARG A 227 -5.29 -8.63 -5.14
C ARG A 227 -4.22 -7.78 -5.81
N ILE A 228 -4.27 -6.47 -5.61
CA ILE A 228 -3.36 -5.49 -6.20
C ILE A 228 -2.71 -4.57 -5.19
N ASP A 229 -3.17 -4.61 -3.94
CA ASP A 229 -2.54 -3.96 -2.79
C ASP A 229 -1.69 -4.98 -2.04
N HIS A 230 -0.44 -4.63 -1.72
CA HIS A 230 0.51 -5.55 -1.12
C HIS A 230 1.29 -4.93 0.02
N PHE A 231 1.75 -5.79 0.95
CA PHE A 231 2.85 -5.54 1.86
C PHE A 231 4.03 -6.41 1.45
N LEU A 232 5.14 -5.76 1.10
CA LEU A 232 6.43 -6.42 0.93
C LEU A 232 7.35 -5.98 2.07
N VAL A 233 7.87 -6.92 2.83
CA VAL A 233 8.77 -6.63 3.96
C VAL A 233 10.12 -7.32 3.78
N SER A 234 11.19 -6.67 4.24
CA SER A 234 12.54 -7.25 4.20
C SER A 234 12.65 -8.51 5.06
N ASN A 235 13.55 -9.42 4.68
CA ASN A 235 13.81 -10.66 5.41
C ASN A 235 14.11 -10.41 6.89
N SER A 236 14.74 -9.28 7.23
CA SER A 236 15.05 -8.89 8.61
C SER A 236 13.84 -8.57 9.48
N LEU A 237 12.66 -8.37 8.87
CA LEU A 237 11.41 -8.01 9.54
C LEU A 237 10.34 -9.09 9.49
N ILE A 238 10.45 -10.09 8.62
CA ILE A 238 9.36 -11.07 8.42
C ILE A 238 9.00 -11.81 9.70
N ASP A 239 9.98 -12.16 10.52
CA ASP A 239 9.78 -12.84 11.80
C ASP A 239 9.14 -11.92 12.88
N GLN A 240 9.08 -10.61 12.63
CA GLN A 240 8.40 -9.65 13.49
C GLN A 240 6.93 -9.45 13.07
N ILE A 241 6.52 -9.99 11.94
CA ILE A 241 5.13 -9.92 11.49
C ILE A 241 4.36 -11.06 12.15
N LYS A 242 3.34 -10.71 12.93
CA LYS A 242 2.43 -11.65 13.59
C LYS A 242 1.32 -12.13 12.67
N SER A 243 0.79 -11.22 11.86
CA SER A 243 -0.36 -11.50 11.00
C SER A 243 -0.51 -10.47 9.89
N ILE A 244 -1.23 -10.86 8.84
CA ILE A 244 -1.78 -9.97 7.83
C ILE A 244 -3.29 -10.18 7.73
N ASN A 245 -4.03 -9.10 7.55
CA ASN A 245 -5.47 -9.12 7.37
C ASN A 245 -5.88 -8.26 6.17
N ILE A 246 -6.90 -8.68 5.43
CA ILE A 246 -7.61 -7.87 4.43
C ILE A 246 -8.95 -7.49 5.04
N ASN A 247 -9.09 -6.24 5.43
CA ASN A 247 -10.24 -5.76 6.18
C ASN A 247 -11.36 -5.31 5.23
N LYS A 248 -12.28 -6.21 4.94
CA LYS A 248 -13.38 -5.97 4.00
C LYS A 248 -14.52 -5.06 4.54
N ASP A 249 -14.51 -4.73 5.83
CA ASP A 249 -15.56 -3.89 6.45
C ASP A 249 -15.75 -2.52 5.76
N PRO A 250 -14.71 -1.73 5.48
CA PRO A 250 -14.88 -0.46 4.79
C PRO A 250 -15.44 -0.58 3.37
N ARG A 251 -15.19 -1.69 2.68
CA ARG A 251 -15.72 -1.92 1.31
C ARG A 251 -17.23 -2.15 1.28
N GLY A 252 -17.80 -2.64 2.37
CA GLY A 252 -19.24 -2.87 2.53
C GLY A 252 -20.06 -1.66 2.98
N ARG A 253 -19.42 -0.50 3.24
CA ARG A 253 -20.09 0.71 3.74
C ARG A 253 -20.66 1.57 2.61
N GLU A 254 -21.40 2.63 2.99
CA GLU A 254 -21.89 3.64 2.05
C GLU A 254 -20.72 4.42 1.44
N LYS A 255 -20.79 4.71 0.14
CA LYS A 255 -19.76 5.43 -0.63
C LYS A 255 -18.34 4.89 -0.42
N PRO A 256 -18.10 3.57 -0.50
CA PRO A 256 -16.81 2.99 -0.19
C PRO A 256 -15.75 3.36 -1.22
N SER A 257 -14.47 3.14 -0.89
CA SER A 257 -13.44 2.96 -1.91
C SER A 257 -13.66 1.65 -2.65
N ASP A 258 -13.21 1.54 -3.88
CA ASP A 258 -13.14 0.28 -4.63
C ASP A 258 -12.07 -0.68 -4.07
N HIS A 259 -11.14 -0.16 -3.28
CA HIS A 259 -10.19 -0.93 -2.48
C HIS A 259 -10.62 -1.07 -1.02
N THR A 260 -10.00 -2.03 -0.34
CA THR A 260 -10.16 -2.22 1.11
C THR A 260 -8.80 -2.16 1.81
N PRO A 261 -8.75 -1.79 3.10
CA PRO A 261 -7.49 -1.79 3.84
C PRO A 261 -6.86 -3.17 3.92
N ILE A 262 -5.54 -3.22 3.75
CA ILE A 262 -4.71 -4.34 4.17
C ILE A 262 -3.91 -3.95 5.41
N GLU A 263 -3.69 -4.89 6.32
CA GLU A 263 -3.20 -4.63 7.67
C GLU A 263 -2.15 -5.65 8.06
N ILE A 264 -1.00 -5.20 8.57
CA ILE A 264 -0.01 -6.07 9.20
C ILE A 264 0.12 -5.73 10.67
N THR A 265 0.27 -6.75 11.50
CA THR A 265 0.55 -6.59 12.94
C THR A 265 1.98 -7.02 13.21
N LEU A 266 2.78 -6.13 13.81
CA LEU A 266 4.13 -6.40 14.29
C LEU A 266 4.10 -6.70 15.79
N ILE A 267 5.00 -7.63 16.24
CA ILE A 267 5.17 -8.05 17.65
C ILE A 267 6.34 -7.37 18.31
#